data_05ff28404c1d798750e0ecf804a26ef5
#
_entry.id   05ff28404c1d798750e0ecf804a26ef5
#
_cell.length_a   1.000
_cell.length_b   1.000
_cell.length_c   1.000
_cell.angle_alpha   90.00
_cell.angle_beta   90.00
_cell.angle_gamma   90.00
#
_symmetry.space_group_name_H-M   'P 1'
#
loop_
_entity.id
_entity.type
_entity.pdbx_description
1 polymer ?
#
loop_
_entity_poly.entity_id
_entity_poly.type
_entity_poly.pdbx_seq_one_letter_code
_entity_poly.pdbx_strand_id
1 'polypeptide(L)'
;MKNIAFTWGLLIFLAMVAACGSSESTEASSETDVAANTPEAELTEKVMGIHDEAMARMGEIYQLSKGLEAQLDSLLKTKDDGRVQELRTALSDLNEADQGMREWMRAYDPSAADPSAEGAMQYLESEFTKIKQVQKAMDKSIAQAQQMLQK
;
A
#
# COMPACT_ATOMS: atom_id res chain seq x y z
N MET A 1 -25.68 -45.32 7.33
CA MET A 1 -24.86 -46.30 8.04
C MET A 1 -23.55 -45.56 8.36
N LYS A 2 -23.15 -45.17 9.52
CA LYS A 2 -23.28 -45.56 10.90
C LYS A 2 -23.15 -44.31 11.75
N ASN A 3 -24.09 -44.12 12.68
CA ASN A 3 -24.03 -43.20 13.82
C ASN A 3 -22.95 -43.65 14.77
N ILE A 4 -22.21 -42.69 15.37
CA ILE A 4 -21.61 -42.88 16.69
C ILE A 4 -21.86 -41.61 17.48
N ALA A 5 -22.86 -41.66 18.33
CA ALA A 5 -23.04 -40.81 19.50
C ALA A 5 -22.05 -41.23 20.57
N PHE A 6 -21.44 -40.32 21.25
CA PHE A 6 -20.83 -40.60 22.54
C PHE A 6 -21.19 -39.48 23.51
N THR A 7 -22.00 -39.86 24.45
CA THR A 7 -22.53 -39.11 25.57
C THR A 7 -21.61 -39.27 26.78
N TRP A 8 -21.70 -38.27 27.68
CA TRP A 8 -21.48 -38.32 29.14
C TRP A 8 -20.10 -37.98 29.68
N GLY A 9 -20.15 -37.03 30.59
CA GLY A 9 -19.14 -36.74 31.59
C GLY A 9 -19.42 -35.45 32.40
N LEU A 10 -20.57 -35.46 33.07
CA LEU A 10 -20.92 -34.51 34.14
C LEU A 10 -19.99 -34.74 35.31
N LEU A 11 -19.19 -33.75 35.75
CA LEU A 11 -18.61 -33.72 37.09
C LEU A 11 -18.60 -32.29 37.64
N ILE A 12 -19.52 -32.10 38.53
CA ILE A 12 -19.67 -31.00 39.46
C ILE A 12 -18.47 -31.01 40.42
N PHE A 13 -17.76 -29.88 40.54
CA PHE A 13 -16.96 -29.59 41.72
C PHE A 13 -17.31 -28.20 42.21
N LEU A 14 -18.01 -28.23 43.34
CA LEU A 14 -18.43 -27.12 44.16
C LEU A 14 -17.36 -26.91 45.26
N ALA A 15 -17.16 -25.68 45.63
CA ALA A 15 -16.65 -25.14 46.88
C ALA A 15 -15.30 -24.40 46.77
N MET A 16 -15.33 -23.26 47.18
CA MET A 16 -15.09 -22.48 48.40
C MET A 16 -13.96 -21.46 48.16
N VAL A 17 -14.18 -20.32 48.47
CA VAL A 17 -14.23 -19.34 49.57
C VAL A 17 -13.29 -18.15 49.35
N ALA A 18 -13.89 -17.00 49.42
CA ALA A 18 -13.44 -15.69 49.84
C ALA A 18 -12.01 -15.53 50.37
N ALA A 19 -11.29 -14.57 49.77
CA ALA A 19 -10.43 -13.68 50.52
C ALA A 19 -10.32 -12.34 49.81
N CYS A 20 -10.71 -11.29 50.48
CA CYS A 20 -10.41 -9.90 50.21
C CYS A 20 -8.93 -9.70 49.90
N GLY A 21 -8.68 -8.99 48.81
CA GLY A 21 -7.41 -8.39 48.51
C GLY A 21 -7.67 -7.25 47.55
N SER A 22 -7.87 -6.04 48.07
CA SER A 22 -7.80 -4.80 47.34
C SER A 22 -6.40 -4.72 46.74
N SER A 23 -6.31 -4.85 45.43
CA SER A 23 -5.14 -4.45 44.67
C SER A 23 -5.62 -3.57 43.53
N GLU A 24 -5.23 -2.36 43.64
CA GLU A 24 -5.30 -1.30 42.63
C GLU A 24 -5.23 -1.85 41.24
N SER A 25 -6.32 -1.70 40.52
CA SER A 25 -6.31 -1.77 39.04
C SER A 25 -5.48 -0.59 38.58
N THR A 26 -4.21 -0.81 38.38
CA THR A 26 -3.38 0.10 37.60
C THR A 26 -3.97 0.09 36.19
N GLU A 27 -4.56 1.20 35.85
CA GLU A 27 -5.02 1.54 34.51
C GLU A 27 -3.85 1.41 33.53
N ALA A 28 -3.75 0.27 32.84
CA ALA A 28 -2.94 0.06 31.67
C ALA A 28 -3.83 0.25 30.44
N SER A 29 -4.35 1.45 30.24
CA SER A 29 -5.08 1.82 29.05
C SER A 29 -4.90 3.30 28.76
N SER A 30 -3.65 3.71 28.50
CA SER A 30 -3.36 5.07 28.05
C SER A 30 -2.13 5.19 27.14
N GLU A 31 -1.40 4.12 26.85
CA GLU A 31 -0.20 4.24 25.99
C GLU A 31 -0.48 4.03 24.50
N THR A 32 -1.63 3.47 24.14
CA THR A 32 -1.97 3.22 22.72
C THR A 32 -2.64 4.41 22.04
N ASP A 33 -3.33 5.28 22.79
CA ASP A 33 -4.02 6.44 22.23
C ASP A 33 -3.11 7.67 22.06
N VAL A 34 -1.99 7.73 22.78
CA VAL A 34 -1.05 8.87 22.69
C VAL A 34 -0.13 8.72 21.46
N ALA A 35 0.18 7.48 21.06
CA ALA A 35 1.00 7.22 19.87
C ALA A 35 0.26 7.51 18.55
N ALA A 36 -1.07 7.49 18.54
CA ALA A 36 -1.88 7.72 17.36
C ALA A 36 -2.02 9.21 16.97
N ASN A 37 -1.62 10.14 17.84
CA ASN A 37 -1.79 11.59 17.63
C ASN A 37 -0.45 12.34 17.63
N THR A 38 0.64 11.71 17.24
CA THR A 38 1.91 12.42 17.05
C THR A 38 2.04 12.93 15.61
N PRO A 39 2.75 14.04 15.38
CA PRO A 39 3.03 14.53 14.03
C PRO A 39 3.66 13.48 13.12
N GLU A 40 4.50 12.59 13.67
CA GLU A 40 5.13 11.48 12.95
C GLU A 40 4.09 10.42 12.54
N ALA A 41 3.15 10.08 13.42
CA ALA A 41 2.07 9.14 13.11
C ALA A 41 1.16 9.69 12.00
N GLU A 42 0.77 10.97 12.09
CA GLU A 42 -0.03 11.62 11.05
C GLU A 42 0.68 11.67 9.69
N LEU A 43 1.97 11.94 9.69
CA LEU A 43 2.74 12.01 8.44
C LEU A 43 2.96 10.60 7.87
N THR A 44 3.19 9.61 8.71
CA THR A 44 3.25 8.19 8.30
C THR A 44 1.95 7.76 7.65
N GLU A 45 0.81 8.09 8.26
CA GLU A 45 -0.51 7.79 7.68
C GLU A 45 -0.69 8.45 6.31
N LYS A 46 -0.26 9.70 6.15
CA LYS A 46 -0.31 10.39 4.84
C LYS A 46 0.58 9.72 3.79
N VAL A 47 1.79 9.30 4.16
CA VAL A 47 2.72 8.59 3.27
C VAL A 47 2.09 7.27 2.82
N MET A 48 1.59 6.49 3.78
CA MET A 48 0.99 5.19 3.49
C MET A 48 -0.35 5.33 2.75
N GLY A 49 -1.15 6.34 3.03
CA GLY A 49 -2.38 6.62 2.30
C GLY A 49 -2.13 6.86 0.80
N ILE A 50 -1.12 7.66 0.46
CA ILE A 50 -0.71 7.87 -0.95
C ILE A 50 -0.21 6.57 -1.57
N HIS A 51 0.60 5.80 -0.84
CA HIS A 51 1.07 4.49 -1.29
C HIS A 51 -0.10 3.56 -1.63
N ASP A 52 -1.08 3.44 -0.73
CA ASP A 52 -2.21 2.52 -0.90
C ASP A 52 -3.10 2.92 -2.09
N GLU A 53 -3.35 4.24 -2.26
CA GLU A 53 -4.06 4.77 -3.43
C GLU A 53 -3.32 4.44 -4.73
N ALA A 54 -2.01 4.62 -4.76
CA ALA A 54 -1.19 4.33 -5.92
C ALA A 54 -1.12 2.82 -6.21
N MET A 55 -0.99 2.00 -5.16
CA MET A 55 -0.99 0.53 -5.28
C MET A 55 -2.30 -0.01 -5.85
N ALA A 56 -3.44 0.59 -5.50
CA ALA A 56 -4.73 0.21 -6.08
C ALA A 56 -4.78 0.41 -7.60
N ARG A 57 -3.93 1.28 -8.16
CA ARG A 57 -3.85 1.57 -9.60
C ARG A 57 -2.83 0.73 -10.37
N MET A 58 -2.01 -0.08 -9.70
CA MET A 58 -1.01 -0.93 -10.38
C MET A 58 -1.64 -1.91 -11.38
N GLY A 59 -2.84 -2.43 -11.06
CA GLY A 59 -3.60 -3.26 -11.99
C GLY A 59 -4.04 -2.52 -13.24
N GLU A 60 -4.39 -1.25 -13.15
CA GLU A 60 -4.74 -0.38 -14.27
C GLU A 60 -3.53 -0.16 -15.20
N ILE A 61 -2.36 0.14 -14.64
CA ILE A 61 -1.10 0.26 -15.40
C ILE A 61 -0.84 -1.00 -16.24
N TYR A 62 -0.98 -2.17 -15.62
CA TYR A 62 -0.81 -3.44 -16.31
C TYR A 62 -1.79 -3.62 -17.49
N GLN A 63 -3.08 -3.33 -17.28
CA GLN A 63 -4.10 -3.45 -18.34
C GLN A 63 -3.87 -2.47 -19.48
N LEU A 64 -3.51 -1.22 -19.16
CA LEU A 64 -3.19 -0.21 -20.17
C LEU A 64 -1.96 -0.60 -20.98
N SER A 65 -0.91 -1.10 -20.36
CA SER A 65 0.27 -1.61 -21.04
C SER A 65 -0.09 -2.71 -22.04
N LYS A 66 -0.93 -3.68 -21.63
CA LYS A 66 -1.41 -4.74 -22.54
C LYS A 66 -2.22 -4.19 -23.71
N GLY A 67 -3.05 -3.20 -23.47
CA GLY A 67 -3.81 -2.53 -24.55
C GLY A 67 -2.91 -1.83 -25.57
N LEU A 68 -1.91 -1.08 -25.08
CA LEU A 68 -0.93 -0.39 -25.94
C LEU A 68 -0.05 -1.36 -26.71
N GLU A 69 0.40 -2.47 -26.11
CA GLU A 69 1.15 -3.53 -26.78
C GLU A 69 0.35 -4.11 -27.95
N ALA A 70 -0.94 -4.42 -27.74
CA ALA A 70 -1.80 -4.95 -28.79
C ALA A 70 -2.00 -3.96 -29.94
N GLN A 71 -2.17 -2.67 -29.66
CA GLN A 71 -2.23 -1.63 -30.71
C GLN A 71 -0.90 -1.51 -31.45
N LEU A 72 0.23 -1.54 -30.74
CA LEU A 72 1.56 -1.48 -31.33
C LEU A 72 1.79 -2.63 -32.31
N ASP A 73 1.46 -3.86 -31.91
CA ASP A 73 1.56 -5.05 -32.78
C ASP A 73 0.72 -4.92 -34.06
N SER A 74 -0.44 -4.29 -33.96
CA SER A 74 -1.30 -4.02 -35.12
C SER A 74 -0.67 -2.98 -36.06
N LEU A 75 -0.16 -1.88 -35.52
CA LEU A 75 0.41 -0.78 -36.32
C LEU A 75 1.75 -1.12 -36.95
N LEU A 76 2.54 -1.99 -36.38
CA LEU A 76 3.78 -2.48 -37.00
C LEU A 76 3.54 -3.15 -38.36
N LYS A 77 2.32 -3.63 -38.61
CA LYS A 77 1.91 -4.21 -39.90
C LYS A 77 1.54 -3.14 -40.94
N THR A 78 1.20 -1.92 -40.50
CA THR A 78 0.70 -0.83 -41.37
C THR A 78 1.74 0.23 -41.69
N LYS A 79 2.94 0.18 -41.09
CA LYS A 79 4.04 1.13 -41.25
C LYS A 79 3.71 2.58 -40.88
N ASP A 80 2.87 2.78 -39.88
CA ASP A 80 2.62 4.11 -39.28
C ASP A 80 3.68 4.42 -38.21
N ASP A 81 4.85 4.88 -38.68
CA ASP A 81 6.01 5.11 -37.79
C ASP A 81 5.74 6.17 -36.73
N GLY A 82 4.93 7.20 -37.02
CA GLY A 82 4.60 8.26 -36.05
C GLY A 82 3.78 7.71 -34.88
N ARG A 83 2.72 6.97 -35.17
CA ARG A 83 1.88 6.37 -34.15
C ARG A 83 2.59 5.30 -33.33
N VAL A 84 3.44 4.50 -33.99
CA VAL A 84 4.30 3.51 -33.34
C VAL A 84 5.19 4.18 -32.27
N GLN A 85 5.79 5.34 -32.58
CA GLN A 85 6.64 6.03 -31.62
C GLN A 85 5.85 6.60 -30.44
N GLU A 86 4.66 7.14 -30.67
CA GLU A 86 3.77 7.61 -29.58
C GLU A 86 3.41 6.49 -28.60
N LEU A 87 3.02 5.31 -29.12
CA LEU A 87 2.67 4.15 -28.29
C LEU A 87 3.86 3.62 -27.48
N ARG A 88 5.06 3.60 -28.09
CA ARG A 88 6.28 3.20 -27.38
C ARG A 88 6.61 4.13 -26.22
N THR A 89 6.44 5.44 -26.43
CA THR A 89 6.63 6.43 -25.38
C THR A 89 5.64 6.21 -24.22
N ALA A 90 4.35 6.02 -24.52
CA ALA A 90 3.35 5.77 -23.51
C ALA A 90 3.59 4.45 -22.73
N LEU A 91 4.08 3.41 -23.42
CA LEU A 91 4.51 2.15 -22.76
C LEU A 91 5.72 2.37 -21.84
N SER A 92 6.71 3.15 -22.27
CA SER A 92 7.87 3.50 -21.45
C SER A 92 7.43 4.24 -20.19
N ASP A 93 6.57 5.26 -20.35
CA ASP A 93 6.07 6.07 -19.23
C ASP A 93 5.31 5.21 -18.20
N LEU A 94 4.47 4.24 -18.63
CA LEU A 94 3.79 3.29 -17.74
C LEU A 94 4.78 2.38 -17.00
N ASN A 95 5.78 1.85 -17.71
CA ASN A 95 6.80 0.98 -17.10
C ASN A 95 7.65 1.74 -16.08
N GLU A 96 8.04 2.97 -16.39
CA GLU A 96 8.79 3.83 -15.48
C GLU A 96 7.98 4.15 -14.22
N ALA A 97 6.66 4.38 -14.36
CA ALA A 97 5.78 4.61 -13.22
C ALA A 97 5.62 3.37 -12.33
N ASP A 98 5.43 2.18 -12.92
CA ASP A 98 5.41 0.89 -12.20
C ASP A 98 6.73 0.64 -11.45
N GLN A 99 7.85 0.86 -12.15
CA GLN A 99 9.18 0.69 -11.56
C GLN A 99 9.40 1.68 -10.41
N GLY A 100 9.01 2.94 -10.58
CA GLY A 100 9.15 3.97 -9.55
C GLY A 100 8.44 3.60 -8.25
N MET A 101 7.23 3.02 -8.31
CA MET A 101 6.52 2.52 -7.14
C MET A 101 7.27 1.35 -6.48
N ARG A 102 7.74 0.38 -7.27
CA ARG A 102 8.49 -0.76 -6.73
C ARG A 102 9.81 -0.34 -6.09
N GLU A 103 10.48 0.65 -6.67
CA GLU A 103 11.73 1.20 -6.13
C GLU A 103 11.48 1.94 -4.83
N TRP A 104 10.43 2.76 -4.76
CA TRP A 104 10.06 3.45 -3.54
C TRP A 104 9.76 2.44 -2.41
N MET A 105 8.94 1.41 -2.66
CA MET A 105 8.62 0.38 -1.66
C MET A 105 9.86 -0.36 -1.14
N ARG A 106 10.85 -0.60 -2.00
CA ARG A 106 12.12 -1.25 -1.57
C ARG A 106 13.01 -0.34 -0.75
N ALA A 107 12.92 0.97 -1.00
CA ALA A 107 13.75 1.97 -0.32
C ALA A 107 13.11 2.50 0.97
N TYR A 108 11.78 2.36 1.11
CA TYR A 108 11.06 2.82 2.29
C TYR A 108 11.42 1.95 3.49
N ASP A 109 12.18 2.52 4.41
CA ASP A 109 12.61 1.89 5.65
C ASP A 109 12.58 2.90 6.81
N PRO A 110 11.47 3.04 7.50
CA PRO A 110 11.35 3.98 8.62
C PRO A 110 12.30 3.64 9.78
N SER A 111 12.82 2.41 9.87
CA SER A 111 13.78 2.03 10.89
C SER A 111 15.19 2.57 10.63
N ALA A 112 15.48 2.98 9.41
CA ALA A 112 16.75 3.62 9.02
C ALA A 112 16.81 5.11 9.36
N ALA A 113 15.69 5.72 9.79
CA ALA A 113 15.65 7.11 10.23
C ALA A 113 16.46 7.30 11.52
N ASP A 114 17.01 8.50 11.70
CA ASP A 114 17.59 8.90 12.99
C ASP A 114 16.51 8.72 14.09
N PRO A 115 16.83 8.06 15.21
CA PRO A 115 15.86 7.76 16.26
C PRO A 115 15.36 8.99 17.05
N SER A 116 15.92 10.17 16.79
CA SER A 116 15.36 11.41 17.31
C SER A 116 14.04 11.75 16.61
N ALA A 117 13.13 12.40 17.31
CA ALA A 117 11.86 12.86 16.73
C ALA A 117 12.09 13.79 15.52
N GLU A 118 13.11 14.64 15.56
CA GLU A 118 13.49 15.51 14.43
C GLU A 118 13.97 14.69 13.23
N GLY A 119 14.82 13.69 13.43
CA GLY A 119 15.32 12.81 12.35
C GLY A 119 14.19 11.96 11.74
N ALA A 120 13.28 11.45 12.56
CA ALA A 120 12.11 10.72 12.08
C ALA A 120 11.21 11.61 11.20
N MET A 121 10.94 12.84 11.63
CA MET A 121 10.15 13.80 10.85
C MET A 121 10.82 14.16 9.51
N GLN A 122 12.12 14.45 9.50
CA GLN A 122 12.86 14.75 8.27
C GLN A 122 12.81 13.58 7.27
N TYR A 123 12.97 12.36 7.78
CA TYR A 123 12.82 11.16 6.96
C TYR A 123 11.42 11.08 6.33
N LEU A 124 10.37 11.18 7.14
CA LEU A 124 8.98 11.08 6.69
C LEU A 124 8.60 12.19 5.70
N GLU A 125 9.06 13.43 5.88
CA GLU A 125 8.86 14.53 4.93
C GLU A 125 9.53 14.25 3.58
N SER A 126 10.73 13.67 3.61
CA SER A 126 11.42 13.20 2.41
C SER A 126 10.61 12.10 1.69
N GLU A 127 10.15 11.10 2.43
CA GLU A 127 9.35 10.00 1.88
C GLU A 127 7.99 10.46 1.35
N PHE A 128 7.33 11.38 2.05
CA PHE A 128 6.11 12.02 1.57
C PHE A 128 6.31 12.73 0.22
N THR A 129 7.42 13.43 0.08
CA THR A 129 7.77 14.09 -1.18
C THR A 129 8.00 13.07 -2.31
N LYS A 130 8.74 12.00 -2.02
CA LYS A 130 9.05 10.95 -2.99
C LYS A 130 7.78 10.21 -3.44
N ILE A 131 6.94 9.76 -2.50
CA ILE A 131 5.72 9.02 -2.85
C ILE A 131 4.73 9.88 -3.65
N LYS A 132 4.63 11.18 -3.37
CA LYS A 132 3.84 12.11 -4.18
C LYS A 132 4.37 12.26 -5.61
N GLN A 133 5.69 12.22 -5.81
CA GLN A 133 6.27 12.25 -7.15
C GLN A 133 5.95 10.96 -7.91
N VAL A 134 6.03 9.81 -7.24
CA VAL A 134 5.65 8.51 -7.81
C VAL A 134 4.18 8.52 -8.21
N GLN A 135 3.27 8.90 -7.30
CA GLN A 135 1.84 9.00 -7.59
C GLN A 135 1.57 9.90 -8.81
N LYS A 136 2.19 11.07 -8.86
CA LYS A 136 2.05 12.01 -9.98
C LYS A 136 2.53 11.41 -11.31
N ALA A 137 3.62 10.65 -11.30
CA ALA A 137 4.13 9.97 -12.49
C ALA A 137 3.15 8.88 -12.96
N MET A 138 2.59 8.10 -12.03
CA MET A 138 1.57 7.11 -12.31
C MET A 138 0.30 7.75 -12.90
N ASP A 139 -0.23 8.80 -12.28
CA ASP A 139 -1.42 9.50 -12.77
C ASP A 139 -1.23 10.03 -14.19
N LYS A 140 -0.08 10.63 -14.46
CA LYS A 140 0.26 11.17 -15.78
C LYS A 140 0.34 10.07 -16.83
N SER A 141 1.07 8.99 -16.55
CA SER A 141 1.26 7.89 -17.51
C SER A 141 -0.04 7.14 -17.79
N ILE A 142 -0.88 6.93 -16.78
CA ILE A 142 -2.22 6.34 -16.93
C ILE A 142 -3.09 7.20 -17.83
N ALA A 143 -3.19 8.51 -17.55
CA ALA A 143 -3.99 9.43 -18.35
C ALA A 143 -3.53 9.46 -19.82
N GLN A 144 -2.22 9.47 -20.05
CA GLN A 144 -1.63 9.43 -21.39
C GLN A 144 -1.98 8.12 -22.11
N ALA A 145 -1.82 6.98 -21.46
CA ALA A 145 -2.14 5.67 -22.03
C ALA A 145 -3.63 5.53 -22.36
N GLN A 146 -4.51 6.00 -21.49
CA GLN A 146 -5.96 6.02 -21.75
C GLN A 146 -6.30 6.85 -23.00
N GLN A 147 -5.70 8.04 -23.16
CA GLN A 147 -5.88 8.85 -24.37
C GLN A 147 -5.37 8.16 -25.63
N MET A 148 -4.28 7.40 -25.55
CA MET A 148 -3.74 6.64 -26.66
C MET A 148 -4.68 5.51 -27.11
N LEU A 149 -5.32 4.84 -26.19
CA LEU A 149 -6.25 3.73 -26.48
C LEU A 149 -7.60 4.18 -27.06
N GLN A 150 -7.97 5.47 -26.88
CA GLN A 150 -9.23 6.04 -27.41
C GLN A 150 -9.12 6.54 -28.87
N LYS A 151 -7.94 6.65 -29.43
CA LYS A 151 -7.67 7.10 -30.80
C LYS A 151 -7.58 5.93 -31.78
#